data_a1bae17a6c401e30b07701ca6a128a8a
#
_entry.id   a1bae17a6c401e30b07701ca6a128a8a
#
_cell.length_a   1.000
_cell.length_b   1.000
_cell.length_c   1.000
_cell.angle_alpha   90.00
_cell.angle_beta   90.00
_cell.angle_gamma   90.00
#
_symmetry.space_group_name_H-M   'P 1'
#
loop_
_entity.id
_entity.type
_entity.pdbx_description
1 polymer ?
#
loop_
_entity_poly.entity_id
_entity_poly.type
_entity_poly.pdbx_seq_one_letter_code
_entity_poly.pdbx_strand_id
1 'polypeptide(L)' 'MKKWRCKICGYIGEGETPPEKCPQCKQPSTVFEEL' A
#
# COMPACT_ATOMS: atom_id res chain seq x y z
N MET A 1 6.74 -11.18 7.46
CA MET A 1 6.38 -10.42 6.28
C MET A 1 5.15 -9.58 6.58
N LYS A 2 5.13 -8.37 6.06
CA LYS A 2 4.07 -7.43 6.39
C LYS A 2 3.14 -7.26 5.21
N LYS A 3 1.91 -6.90 5.50
CA LYS A 3 0.94 -6.59 4.47
C LYS A 3 0.55 -5.13 4.59
N TRP A 4 0.34 -4.52 3.45
CA TRP A 4 0.03 -3.10 3.38
C TRP A 4 -1.24 -2.92 2.57
N ARG A 5 -2.09 -2.00 3.02
CA ARG A 5 -3.34 -1.75 2.34
C ARG A 5 -3.46 -0.28 2.00
N CYS A 6 -3.80 -0.01 0.74
CA CYS A 6 -4.08 1.34 0.31
C CYS A 6 -5.43 1.77 0.87
N LYS A 7 -5.44 2.89 1.58
CA LYS A 7 -6.67 3.35 2.21
C LYS A 7 -7.63 3.99 1.21
N ILE A 8 -7.16 4.24 0.00
CA ILE A 8 -7.97 4.94 -1.00
C ILE A 8 -8.68 3.95 -1.91
N CYS A 9 -7.96 2.99 -2.46
CA CYS A 9 -8.56 2.03 -3.39
C CYS A 9 -8.64 0.62 -2.84
N GLY A 10 -8.01 0.36 -1.68
CA GLY A 10 -8.08 -0.96 -1.07
C GLY A 10 -7.07 -1.96 -1.62
N TYR A 11 -6.08 -1.48 -2.34
CA TYR A 11 -5.06 -2.37 -2.86
C TYR A 11 -4.28 -3.02 -1.72
N ILE A 12 -3.99 -4.30 -1.86
CA ILE A 12 -3.23 -5.05 -0.86
C ILE A 12 -1.87 -5.39 -1.44
N GLY A 13 -0.81 -4.99 -0.74
CA GLY A 13 0.54 -5.34 -1.10
C GLY A 13 1.22 -6.06 0.03
N GLU A 14 2.34 -6.73 -0.27
CA GLU A 14 3.10 -7.46 0.74
C GLU A 14 4.56 -7.07 0.64
N GLY A 15 5.26 -7.07 1.79
CA GLY A 15 6.68 -6.79 1.80
C GLY A 15 7.10 -6.15 3.10
N GLU A 16 8.41 -5.95 3.24
CA GLU A 16 8.96 -5.32 4.44
C GLU A 16 8.53 -3.85 4.52
N THR A 17 8.34 -3.22 3.38
CA THR A 17 7.96 -1.82 3.31
C THR A 17 6.79 -1.67 2.36
N PRO A 18 6.01 -0.60 2.50
CA PRO A 18 4.92 -0.37 1.56
C PRO A 18 5.45 -0.10 0.16
N PRO A 19 4.64 -0.34 -0.87
CA PRO A 19 5.04 0.01 -2.23
C PRO A 19 5.32 1.50 -2.35
N GLU A 20 6.15 1.88 -3.31
CA GLU A 20 6.44 3.30 -3.50
C GLU A 20 5.17 4.08 -3.80
N LYS A 21 4.26 3.46 -4.52
CA LYS A 21 2.97 4.06 -4.80
C LYS A 21 1.99 2.95 -5.15
N CYS A 22 0.73 3.27 -5.00
CA CYS A 22 -0.32 2.31 -5.34
C CYS A 22 -0.38 2.17 -6.86
N PRO A 23 -0.19 0.94 -7.39
CA PRO A 23 -0.28 0.76 -8.84
C PRO A 23 -1.68 0.90 -9.37
N GLN A 24 -2.68 0.91 -8.51
CA GLN A 24 -4.06 0.99 -8.94
C GLN A 24 -4.58 2.42 -8.95
N CYS A 25 -4.33 3.17 -7.88
CA CYS A 25 -4.80 4.55 -7.81
C CYS A 25 -3.68 5.56 -7.90
N LYS A 26 -2.44 5.10 -7.98
CA LYS A 26 -1.25 5.94 -8.16
C LYS A 26 -1.03 6.92 -7.03
N GLN A 27 -1.52 6.61 -5.85
CA GLN A 27 -1.28 7.43 -4.69
C GLN A 27 0.07 7.11 -4.07
N PRO A 28 0.67 8.03 -3.32
CA PRO A 28 1.96 7.78 -2.69
C PRO A 28 1.86 6.73 -1.59
N SER A 29 3.01 6.24 -1.13
CA SER A 29 3.04 5.20 -0.12
C SER A 29 2.45 5.65 1.21
N THR A 30 2.31 6.95 1.41
CA THR A 30 1.77 7.46 2.67
C THR A 30 0.32 7.05 2.90
N VAL A 31 -0.38 6.60 1.84
CA VAL A 31 -1.77 6.16 2.01
C VAL A 31 -1.85 4.67 2.38
N PHE A 32 -0.72 3.99 2.48
CA PHE A 32 -0.72 2.60 2.86
C PHE A 32 -0.70 2.46 4.38
N GLU A 33 -1.45 1.50 4.88
CA GLU A 33 -1.41 1.18 6.30
C GLU A 33 -0.97 -0.25 6.48
N GLU A 34 -0.25 -0.51 7.55
CA GLU A 34 0.22 -1.85 7.86
C GLU A 34 -0.91 -2.66 8.48
N LEU A 35 -1.12 -3.85 7.96
CA LEU A 35 -2.14 -4.75 8.49
C LEU A 35 -1.62 -5.64 9.59
#